data_96b6c580e5dadf009787732106f2cec5
#
_entry.id   96b6c580e5dadf009787732106f2cec5
#
_cell.length_a   1.000
_cell.length_b   1.000
_cell.length_c   1.000
_cell.angle_alpha   90.00
_cell.angle_beta   90.00
_cell.angle_gamma   90.00
#
_symmetry.space_group_name_H-M   'P 1'
#
loop_
_entity.id
_entity.type
_entity.pdbx_description
1 polymer ?
#
loop_
_entity_poly.entity_id
_entity_poly.type
_entity_poly.pdbx_seq_one_letter_code
_entity_poly.pdbx_strand_id
1 'polypeptide(L)' 'DWIVGHRMYREKKVIDSITEASKATIDELIYSVYDDVDKNLYGIAKYSLEAHLNKLIEEDRVLKDHDNYFWKG' A
#
# COMPACT_ATOMS: atom_id res chain seq x y z
N ASP A 1 8.47 -6.51 16.48
CA ASP A 1 7.46 -7.09 15.59
C ASP A 1 7.88 -6.92 14.13
N TRP A 2 7.80 -7.98 13.35
CA TRP A 2 8.24 -7.97 11.97
C TRP A 2 7.52 -6.90 11.12
N ILE A 3 6.20 -6.81 11.25
CA ILE A 3 5.42 -5.83 10.49
C ILE A 3 5.75 -4.41 10.90
N VAL A 4 5.82 -4.17 12.21
CA VAL A 4 6.15 -2.85 12.74
C VAL A 4 7.59 -2.49 12.42
N GLY A 5 8.51 -3.45 12.56
CA GLY A 5 9.93 -3.21 12.30
C GLY A 5 10.24 -2.90 10.84
N HIS A 6 9.34 -3.28 9.93
CA HIS A 6 9.52 -3.06 8.49
C HIS A 6 8.60 -1.98 7.94
N ARG A 7 8.08 -1.13 8.81
CA ARG A 7 7.11 -0.10 8.41
C ARG A 7 7.64 0.84 7.32
N MET A 8 8.86 1.35 7.51
CA MET A 8 9.46 2.27 6.53
C MET A 8 9.71 1.58 5.20
N TYR A 9 10.15 0.33 5.25
CA TYR A 9 10.37 -0.48 4.08
C TYR A 9 9.04 -0.69 3.32
N ARG A 10 7.98 -1.01 4.05
CA ARG A 10 6.65 -1.21 3.44
C ARG A 10 6.11 0.06 2.82
N GLU A 11 6.29 1.18 3.50
CA GLU A 11 5.83 2.46 2.96
C GLU A 11 6.50 2.76 1.63
N LYS A 12 7.80 2.50 1.54
CA LYS A 12 8.52 2.67 0.29
C LYS A 12 7.98 1.76 -0.80
N LYS A 13 7.67 0.51 -0.46
CA LYS A 13 7.10 -0.42 -1.43
C LYS A 13 5.72 0.03 -1.90
N VAL A 14 4.92 0.61 -1.02
CA VAL A 14 3.63 1.17 -1.39
C VAL A 14 3.81 2.29 -2.41
N ILE A 15 4.71 3.21 -2.12
CA ILE A 15 4.99 4.35 -3.00
C ILE A 15 5.50 3.86 -4.36
N ASP A 16 6.46 2.94 -4.35
CA ASP A 16 7.02 2.41 -5.59
C ASP A 16 5.94 1.70 -6.42
N SER A 17 5.11 0.91 -5.78
CA SER A 17 4.07 0.14 -6.47
C SER A 17 3.01 1.06 -7.09
N ILE A 18 2.55 2.05 -6.34
CA ILE A 18 1.50 2.93 -6.84
C ILE A 18 2.05 3.89 -7.89
N THR A 19 3.30 4.30 -7.75
CA THR A 19 3.97 5.17 -8.74
C THR A 19 4.13 4.44 -10.07
N GLU A 20 4.56 3.18 -10.00
CA GLU A 20 4.76 2.36 -11.19
C GLU A 20 3.44 2.07 -11.90
N ALA A 21 2.41 1.76 -11.14
CA ALA A 21 1.08 1.43 -11.70
C ALA A 21 0.30 2.66 -12.12
N SER A 22 0.61 3.82 -11.57
CA SER A 22 -0.12 5.08 -11.71
C SER A 22 -1.47 5.03 -11.02
N LYS A 23 -2.18 3.94 -11.17
CA LYS A 23 -3.51 3.70 -10.60
C LYS A 23 -3.63 2.22 -10.25
N ALA A 24 -4.14 1.92 -9.06
CA ALA A 24 -4.33 0.54 -8.65
C ALA A 24 -5.35 0.43 -7.52
N THR A 25 -5.99 -0.73 -7.43
CA THR A 25 -6.86 -1.07 -6.30
C THR A 25 -6.00 -1.62 -5.17
N ILE A 26 -6.58 -1.68 -3.97
CA ILE A 26 -5.86 -2.24 -2.82
C ILE A 26 -5.54 -3.72 -3.03
N ASP A 27 -6.44 -4.45 -3.72
CA ASP A 27 -6.22 -5.86 -4.01
C ASP A 27 -5.04 -6.06 -4.96
N GLU A 28 -4.87 -5.16 -5.91
CA GLU A 28 -3.72 -5.19 -6.81
C GLU A 28 -2.44 -4.82 -6.10
N LEU A 29 -2.48 -3.80 -5.24
CA LEU A 29 -1.32 -3.33 -4.51
C LEU A 29 -0.79 -4.35 -3.51
N ILE A 30 -1.70 -5.13 -2.90
CA ILE A 30 -1.27 -6.07 -1.88
C ILE A 30 -0.31 -7.13 -2.42
N TYR A 31 -0.49 -7.55 -3.67
CA TYR A 31 0.40 -8.53 -4.29
C TYR A 31 1.80 -7.98 -4.51
N SER A 32 1.92 -6.69 -4.82
CA SER A 32 3.21 -6.06 -5.04
C SER A 32 3.89 -5.66 -3.73
N VAL A 33 3.13 -5.11 -2.80
CA VAL A 33 3.67 -4.57 -1.55
C VAL A 33 4.02 -5.70 -0.57
N TYR A 34 3.22 -6.76 -0.57
CA TYR A 34 3.39 -7.89 0.36
C TYR A 34 3.72 -9.17 -0.40
N ASP A 35 4.57 -9.06 -1.41
CA ASP A 35 4.99 -10.20 -2.23
C ASP A 35 5.80 -11.23 -1.44
N ASP A 36 6.35 -10.84 -0.30
CA ASP A 36 7.15 -11.71 0.56
C ASP A 36 6.33 -12.27 1.74
N VAL A 37 5.02 -12.06 1.74
CA VAL A 37 4.14 -12.46 2.83
C VAL A 37 3.25 -13.61 2.35
N ASP A 38 3.03 -14.59 3.23
CA ASP A 38 2.13 -15.70 2.95
C ASP A 38 0.72 -15.17 2.69
N LYS A 39 0.06 -15.73 1.69
CA LYS A 39 -1.29 -15.32 1.30
C LYS A 39 -2.30 -15.44 2.45
N ASN A 40 -2.08 -16.35 3.38
CA ASN A 40 -2.93 -16.52 4.55
C ASN A 40 -2.92 -15.28 5.44
N LEU A 41 -1.89 -14.46 5.32
CA LEU A 41 -1.74 -13.24 6.11
C LEU A 41 -2.23 -11.98 5.37
N TYR A 42 -2.73 -12.12 4.15
CA TYR A 42 -3.18 -10.98 3.37
C TYR A 42 -4.33 -10.21 4.03
N GLY A 43 -5.17 -10.90 4.79
CA GLY A 43 -6.24 -10.21 5.53
C GLY A 43 -5.70 -9.18 6.51
N ILE A 44 -4.62 -9.55 7.21
CA ILE A 44 -3.95 -8.64 8.15
C ILE A 44 -3.14 -7.60 7.39
N ALA A 45 -2.44 -8.05 6.35
CA ALA A 45 -1.63 -7.16 5.53
C ALA A 45 -2.47 -6.06 4.88
N LYS A 46 -3.70 -6.37 4.52
CA LYS A 46 -4.61 -5.41 3.91
C LYS A 46 -4.89 -4.23 4.84
N TYR A 47 -5.03 -4.47 6.14
CA TYR A 47 -5.21 -3.39 7.12
C TYR A 47 -3.98 -2.50 7.17
N SER A 48 -2.81 -3.10 7.16
CA SER A 48 -1.56 -2.36 7.18
C SER A 48 -1.40 -1.52 5.91
N LEU A 49 -1.72 -2.11 4.76
CA LEU A 49 -1.65 -1.41 3.48
C LEU A 49 -2.61 -0.23 3.46
N GLU A 50 -3.84 -0.44 3.94
CA GLU A 50 -4.84 0.62 4.00
C GLU A 50 -4.38 1.77 4.89
N ALA A 51 -3.72 1.47 6.01
CA ALA A 51 -3.18 2.49 6.90
C ALA A 51 -2.10 3.32 6.20
N HIS A 52 -1.22 2.67 5.44
CA HIS A 52 -0.20 3.38 4.67
C HIS A 52 -0.82 4.28 3.61
N LEU A 53 -1.83 3.77 2.91
CA LEU A 53 -2.51 4.55 1.87
C LEU A 53 -3.25 5.75 2.48
N ASN A 54 -3.91 5.56 3.61
CA ASN A 54 -4.60 6.66 4.29
C ASN A 54 -3.63 7.74 4.73
N LYS A 55 -2.45 7.35 5.21
CA LYS A 55 -1.41 8.30 5.58
C LYS A 55 -0.97 9.12 4.37
N LEU A 56 -0.76 8.46 3.24
CA LEU A 56 -0.35 9.13 2.01
C LEU A 56 -1.44 10.07 1.48
N ILE A 57 -2.70 9.70 1.67
CA ILE A 57 -3.83 10.56 1.32
C ILE A 57 -3.82 11.81 2.19
N GLU A 58 -3.60 11.66 3.50
CA GLU A 58 -3.52 12.78 4.42
C GLU A 58 -2.36 13.72 4.08
N GLU A 59 -1.27 13.16 3.57
CA GLU A 59 -0.10 13.94 3.15
C GLU A 59 -0.28 14.53 1.74
N ASP A 60 -1.44 14.35 1.14
CA ASP A 60 -1.77 14.86 -0.19
C ASP A 60 -0.86 14.29 -1.29
N ARG A 61 -0.39 13.07 -1.10
CA ARG A 61 0.48 12.38 -2.05
C ARG A 61 -0.26 11.35 -2.87
N VAL A 62 -1.40 10.88 -2.37
CA VAL A 62 -2.23 9.87 -3.03
C VAL A 62 -3.67 10.35 -3.02
N LEU A 63 -4.39 10.09 -4.11
CA LEU A 63 -5.82 10.35 -4.21
C LEU A 63 -6.55 9.02 -4.28
N LYS A 64 -7.74 8.98 -3.72
CA LYS A 64 -8.61 7.81 -3.81
C LYS A 64 -9.87 8.19 -4.58
N ASP A 65 -10.21 7.38 -5.58
CA ASP A 65 -11.45 7.53 -6.36
C ASP A 65 -12.11 6.17 -6.43
N HIS A 66 -13.21 5.99 -5.68
CA HIS A 66 -13.88 4.70 -5.51
C HIS A 66 -12.89 3.69 -4.94
N ASP A 67 -12.56 2.63 -5.66
CA ASP A 67 -11.64 1.60 -5.19
C ASP A 67 -10.20 1.81 -5.69
N ASN A 68 -9.97 2.85 -6.49
CA ASN A 68 -8.66 3.10 -7.07
C ASN A 68 -7.87 4.14 -6.30
N TYR A 69 -6.58 3.89 -6.22
CA TYR A 69 -5.62 4.82 -5.61
C TYR A 69 -4.70 5.35 -6.69
N PHE A 70 -4.46 6.66 -6.69
CA PHE A 70 -3.66 7.33 -7.70
C PHE A 70 -2.49 8.02 -7.04
N TRP A 71 -1.31 7.90 -7.64
CA TRP A 71 -0.16 8.65 -7.18
C TRP A 71 -0.25 10.08 -7.67
N LYS A 72 -0.23 11.00 -6.74
CA LYS A 72 -0.38 12.41 -7.05
C LYS A 72 0.96 13.13 -7.25
N GLY A 73 1.99 12.63 -6.57
CA GLY A 73 3.31 13.22 -6.71
C GLY A 73 4.00 13.55 -5.40
#